data_2050b82a25170788ef64adfe86cbf6ce
#
_entry.id   2050b82a25170788ef64adfe86cbf6ce
#
_cell.length_a   1.000
_cell.length_b   1.000
_cell.length_c   1.000
_cell.angle_alpha   90.00
_cell.angle_beta   90.00
_cell.angle_gamma   90.00
#
_symmetry.space_group_name_H-M   'P 1'
#
loop_
_entity.id
_entity.type
_entity.pdbx_description
1 polymer ?
#
loop_
_entity_poly.entity_id
_entity_poly.type
_entity_poly.pdbx_seq_one_letter_code
_entity_poly.pdbx_strand_id
1 'polypeptide(L)'
;DDYTFKLEIGDLHILILSALFHDFNHSGGRFSDEVNIHNAKEGLKSCLNSIYGESNEIKYLYSVCSLTIEATQYPYIIEDKDLSLYQRILRECDILVALYDDYITHRIYGLAEEMKCQDMIQLYAKEYEFIITAMRKMELVYSKELWRSESEKFLNTYNLFGKVLGFGKINN
;
A
#
# COMPACT_ATOMS: atom_id res chain seq x y z
N ASP A 1 -10.89 12.62 21.24
CA ASP A 1 -10.62 11.35 21.91
C ASP A 1 -9.35 10.78 21.31
N ASP A 2 -8.23 10.92 22.09
CA ASP A 2 -6.94 10.34 21.74
C ASP A 2 -7.01 8.82 21.94
N TYR A 3 -7.37 8.09 20.90
CA TYR A 3 -7.16 6.65 20.89
C TYR A 3 -5.66 6.37 20.68
N THR A 4 -4.88 6.40 21.75
CA THR A 4 -3.55 5.79 21.76
C THR A 4 -3.73 4.29 21.81
N PHE A 5 -3.81 3.65 20.63
CA PHE A 5 -3.77 2.20 20.54
C PHE A 5 -2.39 1.71 20.97
N LYS A 6 -2.35 0.94 22.05
CA LYS A 6 -1.14 0.24 22.45
C LYS A 6 -1.12 -1.11 21.77
N LEU A 7 -0.30 -1.24 20.71
CA LEU A 7 -0.10 -2.52 20.05
C LEU A 7 0.67 -3.47 20.98
N GLU A 8 0.18 -4.70 21.08
CA GLU A 8 0.88 -5.79 21.75
C GLU A 8 1.81 -6.54 20.78
N ILE A 9 2.67 -7.42 21.31
CA ILE A 9 3.60 -8.20 20.49
C ILE A 9 2.84 -9.06 19.44
N GLY A 10 1.68 -9.60 19.80
CA GLY A 10 0.83 -10.36 18.89
C GLY A 10 0.34 -9.53 17.70
N ASP A 11 -0.03 -8.25 17.94
CA ASP A 11 -0.47 -7.32 16.91
C ASP A 11 0.67 -7.01 15.92
N LEU A 12 1.90 -6.84 16.45
CA LEU A 12 3.09 -6.63 15.61
C LEU A 12 3.38 -7.84 14.72
N HIS A 13 3.21 -9.06 15.22
CA HIS A 13 3.38 -10.27 14.41
C HIS A 13 2.39 -10.29 13.24
N ILE A 14 1.12 -9.98 13.48
CA ILE A 14 0.10 -9.89 12.43
C ILE A 14 0.49 -8.84 11.38
N LEU A 15 0.85 -7.64 11.81
CA LEU A 15 1.21 -6.54 10.91
C LEU A 15 2.47 -6.85 10.09
N ILE A 16 3.52 -7.40 10.73
CA ILE A 16 4.78 -7.75 10.05
C ILE A 16 4.54 -8.85 9.01
N LEU A 17 3.82 -9.91 9.38
CA LEU A 17 3.50 -10.99 8.43
C LEU A 17 2.66 -10.48 7.28
N SER A 18 1.64 -9.66 7.56
CA SER A 18 0.80 -9.09 6.51
C SER A 18 1.61 -8.18 5.58
N ALA A 19 2.50 -7.35 6.12
CA ALA A 19 3.38 -6.48 5.34
C ALA A 19 4.40 -7.26 4.50
N LEU A 20 4.95 -8.37 5.00
CA LEU A 20 5.89 -9.20 4.25
C LEU A 20 5.23 -9.94 3.09
N PHE A 21 3.95 -10.28 3.23
CA PHE A 21 3.26 -11.11 2.26
C PHE A 21 2.30 -10.36 1.35
N HIS A 22 1.89 -9.10 1.61
CA HIS A 22 0.87 -8.41 0.81
C HIS A 22 1.20 -8.37 -0.69
N ASP A 23 2.46 -8.22 -1.05
CA ASP A 23 2.97 -8.24 -2.43
C ASP A 23 3.71 -9.52 -2.81
N PHE A 24 3.60 -10.59 -1.99
CA PHE A 24 4.30 -11.83 -2.28
C PHE A 24 3.83 -12.45 -3.60
N ASN A 25 4.79 -12.72 -4.49
CA ASN A 25 4.54 -13.29 -5.82
C ASN A 25 3.60 -12.44 -6.69
N HIS A 26 3.71 -11.10 -6.54
CA HIS A 26 3.00 -10.15 -7.39
C HIS A 26 3.39 -10.30 -8.86
N SER A 27 2.41 -10.27 -9.75
CA SER A 27 2.60 -10.62 -11.16
C SER A 27 3.18 -9.51 -12.04
N GLY A 28 3.33 -8.29 -11.51
CA GLY A 28 3.73 -7.12 -12.30
C GLY A 28 2.75 -6.81 -13.43
N GLY A 29 1.46 -6.72 -13.13
CA GLY A 29 0.41 -6.36 -14.09
C GLY A 29 0.03 -7.44 -15.10
N ARG A 30 0.54 -8.68 -14.95
CA ARG A 30 0.14 -9.80 -15.83
C ARG A 30 -1.25 -10.34 -15.50
N PHE A 31 -1.64 -10.24 -14.24
CA PHE A 31 -2.94 -10.68 -13.72
C PHE A 31 -3.62 -9.51 -12.98
N SER A 32 -4.91 -9.68 -12.70
CA SER A 32 -5.65 -8.73 -11.85
C SER A 32 -5.10 -8.73 -10.43
N ASP A 33 -5.33 -7.64 -9.71
CA ASP A 33 -4.89 -7.53 -8.34
C ASP A 33 -5.55 -8.55 -7.41
N GLU A 34 -6.77 -8.97 -7.70
CA GLU A 34 -7.44 -10.09 -7.03
C GLU A 34 -6.58 -11.38 -7.07
N VAL A 35 -5.96 -11.68 -8.22
CA VAL A 35 -5.06 -12.83 -8.35
C VAL A 35 -3.77 -12.63 -7.55
N ASN A 36 -3.23 -11.40 -7.53
CA ASN A 36 -2.05 -11.07 -6.73
C ASN A 36 -2.33 -11.27 -5.24
N ILE A 37 -3.45 -10.76 -4.74
CA ILE A 37 -3.90 -10.97 -3.36
C ILE A 37 -4.10 -12.46 -3.04
N HIS A 38 -4.70 -13.23 -3.96
CA HIS A 38 -4.83 -14.67 -3.79
C HIS A 38 -3.46 -15.36 -3.64
N ASN A 39 -2.50 -15.03 -4.51
CA ASN A 39 -1.14 -15.57 -4.46
C ASN A 39 -0.42 -15.21 -3.15
N ALA A 40 -0.57 -13.98 -2.69
CA ALA A 40 -0.04 -13.51 -1.41
C ALA A 40 -0.58 -14.33 -0.23
N LYS A 41 -1.89 -14.57 -0.20
CA LYS A 41 -2.56 -15.38 0.84
C LYS A 41 -2.12 -16.85 0.81
N GLU A 42 -1.99 -17.45 -0.37
CA GLU A 42 -1.50 -18.83 -0.50
C GLU A 42 -0.02 -18.95 -0.12
N GLY A 43 0.81 -17.97 -0.45
CA GLY A 43 2.20 -17.90 0.00
C GLY A 43 2.31 -17.82 1.52
N LEU A 44 1.53 -16.96 2.17
CA LEU A 44 1.45 -16.87 3.63
C LEU A 44 1.03 -18.20 4.26
N LYS A 45 -0.01 -18.83 3.75
CA LYS A 45 -0.51 -20.12 4.24
C LYS A 45 0.54 -21.21 4.15
N SER A 46 1.20 -21.31 3.01
CA SER A 46 2.27 -22.28 2.78
C SER A 46 3.43 -22.07 3.75
N CYS A 47 3.84 -20.82 3.95
CA CYS A 47 4.91 -20.45 4.88
C CYS A 47 4.55 -20.82 6.33
N LEU A 48 3.37 -20.44 6.80
CA LEU A 48 2.94 -20.73 8.17
C LEU A 48 2.86 -22.25 8.43
N ASN A 49 2.28 -23.00 7.52
CA ASN A 49 2.17 -24.45 7.65
C ASN A 49 3.54 -25.15 7.63
N SER A 50 4.46 -24.64 6.81
CA SER A 50 5.83 -25.20 6.71
C SER A 50 6.64 -25.00 7.99
N ILE A 51 6.46 -23.86 8.67
CA ILE A 51 7.27 -23.50 9.86
C ILE A 51 6.65 -24.07 11.14
N TYR A 52 5.32 -23.96 11.28
CA TYR A 52 4.63 -24.21 12.55
C TYR A 52 3.68 -25.42 12.51
N GLY A 53 3.45 -25.99 11.34
CA GLY A 53 2.43 -27.03 11.16
C GLY A 53 1.00 -26.48 11.26
N GLU A 54 0.04 -27.40 11.31
CA GLU A 54 -1.37 -27.05 11.44
C GLU A 54 -1.81 -27.06 12.91
N SER A 55 -2.20 -25.87 13.42
CA SER A 55 -2.87 -25.72 14.71
C SER A 55 -4.01 -24.71 14.62
N ASN A 56 -4.83 -24.62 15.63
CA ASN A 56 -5.90 -23.62 15.66
C ASN A 56 -5.35 -22.20 15.74
N GLU A 57 -4.23 -22.00 16.44
CA GLU A 57 -3.54 -20.73 16.57
C GLU A 57 -3.01 -20.27 15.20
N ILE A 58 -2.42 -21.19 14.44
CA ILE A 58 -1.91 -20.89 13.08
C ILE A 58 -3.06 -20.59 12.11
N LYS A 59 -4.17 -21.32 12.19
CA LYS A 59 -5.37 -21.04 11.40
C LYS A 59 -5.94 -19.67 11.73
N TYR A 60 -5.97 -19.29 13.01
CA TYR A 60 -6.40 -17.95 13.42
C TYR A 60 -5.46 -16.86 12.90
N LEU A 61 -4.14 -17.03 13.09
CA LEU A 61 -3.12 -16.09 12.60
C LEU A 61 -3.24 -15.90 11.09
N TYR A 62 -3.34 -16.99 10.32
CA TYR A 62 -3.54 -16.95 8.88
C TYR A 62 -4.83 -16.19 8.52
N SER A 63 -5.93 -16.43 9.22
CA SER A 63 -7.20 -15.76 8.95
C SER A 63 -7.09 -14.25 9.11
N VAL A 64 -6.50 -13.78 10.22
CA VAL A 64 -6.35 -12.34 10.49
C VAL A 64 -5.39 -11.68 9.49
N CYS A 65 -4.23 -12.28 9.24
CA CYS A 65 -3.27 -11.75 8.26
C CYS A 65 -3.87 -11.75 6.84
N SER A 66 -4.59 -12.78 6.45
CA SER A 66 -5.26 -12.90 5.15
C SER A 66 -6.28 -11.80 4.92
N LEU A 67 -7.11 -11.48 5.93
CA LEU A 67 -8.05 -10.36 5.89
C LEU A 67 -7.33 -9.00 5.85
N THR A 68 -6.19 -8.90 6.53
CA THR A 68 -5.38 -7.67 6.53
C THR A 68 -4.76 -7.43 5.16
N ILE A 69 -4.22 -8.47 4.51
CA ILE A 69 -3.68 -8.41 3.15
C ILE A 69 -4.77 -8.02 2.13
N GLU A 70 -5.98 -8.56 2.27
CA GLU A 70 -7.10 -8.25 1.37
C GLU A 70 -7.43 -6.76 1.30
N ALA A 71 -7.14 -6.01 2.35
CA ALA A 71 -7.38 -4.57 2.38
C ALA A 71 -6.48 -3.76 1.45
N THR A 72 -5.38 -4.32 0.95
CA THR A 72 -4.49 -3.65 -0.03
C THR A 72 -4.92 -3.88 -1.48
N GLN A 73 -5.87 -4.78 -1.75
CA GLN A 73 -6.37 -5.04 -3.10
C GLN A 73 -6.86 -3.76 -3.79
N TYR A 74 -6.33 -3.46 -4.97
CA TYR A 74 -6.75 -2.32 -5.76
C TYR A 74 -7.48 -2.77 -7.06
N PRO A 75 -8.62 -2.14 -7.43
CA PRO A 75 -9.36 -1.11 -6.69
C PRO A 75 -9.86 -1.58 -5.33
N TYR A 76 -9.88 -0.69 -4.33
CA TYR A 76 -10.27 -1.05 -2.98
C TYR A 76 -11.70 -1.59 -2.93
N ILE A 77 -11.85 -2.83 -2.45
CA ILE A 77 -13.14 -3.50 -2.27
C ILE A 77 -13.73 -3.28 -0.88
N ILE A 78 -12.90 -2.89 0.09
CA ILE A 78 -13.31 -2.56 1.46
C ILE A 78 -13.30 -1.04 1.60
N GLU A 79 -14.44 -0.45 1.96
CA GLU A 79 -14.55 0.99 2.19
C GLU A 79 -13.72 1.41 3.42
N ASP A 80 -13.17 2.63 3.39
CA ASP A 80 -12.29 3.12 4.46
C ASP A 80 -12.92 3.07 5.85
N LYS A 81 -14.25 3.32 5.96
CA LYS A 81 -15.01 3.26 7.22
C LYS A 81 -15.12 1.85 7.82
N ASP A 82 -15.00 0.81 6.98
CA ASP A 82 -15.20 -0.59 7.36
C ASP A 82 -13.87 -1.32 7.66
N LEU A 83 -12.74 -0.61 7.51
CA LEU A 83 -11.44 -1.17 7.80
C LEU A 83 -11.23 -1.42 9.29
N SER A 84 -10.79 -2.63 9.63
CA SER A 84 -10.21 -2.90 10.95
C SER A 84 -8.90 -2.11 11.16
N LEU A 85 -8.43 -2.03 12.39
CA LEU A 85 -7.17 -1.34 12.70
C LEU A 85 -5.98 -1.89 11.91
N TYR A 86 -5.82 -3.21 11.83
CA TYR A 86 -4.71 -3.83 11.08
C TYR A 86 -4.79 -3.53 9.59
N GLN A 87 -5.98 -3.63 9.01
CA GLN A 87 -6.24 -3.32 7.62
C GLN A 87 -5.91 -1.87 7.29
N ARG A 88 -6.31 -0.94 8.16
CA ARG A 88 -6.01 0.49 8.02
C ARG A 88 -4.52 0.76 8.12
N ILE A 89 -3.85 0.17 9.13
CA ILE A 89 -2.40 0.34 9.28
C ILE A 89 -1.68 -0.15 8.03
N LEU A 90 -1.97 -1.35 7.54
CA LEU A 90 -1.29 -1.89 6.36
C LEU A 90 -1.55 -1.04 5.13
N ARG A 91 -2.81 -0.69 4.83
CA ARG A 91 -3.18 0.13 3.66
C ARG A 91 -2.54 1.51 3.71
N GLU A 92 -2.57 2.19 4.85
CA GLU A 92 -1.96 3.51 4.96
C GLU A 92 -0.43 3.46 4.87
N CYS A 93 0.21 2.45 5.48
CA CYS A 93 1.66 2.25 5.35
C CYS A 93 2.09 1.96 3.92
N ASP A 94 1.34 1.17 3.17
CA ASP A 94 1.60 0.87 1.76
C ASP A 94 1.56 2.15 0.91
N ILE A 95 0.57 3.02 1.13
CA ILE A 95 0.49 4.32 0.44
C ILE A 95 1.61 5.28 0.87
N LEU A 96 2.01 5.27 2.16
CA LEU A 96 3.05 6.15 2.68
C LEU A 96 4.43 5.92 2.07
N VAL A 97 4.66 4.77 1.45
CA VAL A 97 5.87 4.50 0.64
C VAL A 97 6.07 5.56 -0.44
N ALA A 98 4.99 6.17 -0.93
CA ALA A 98 5.03 7.25 -1.90
C ALA A 98 5.78 8.51 -1.44
N LEU A 99 6.00 8.68 -0.14
CA LEU A 99 6.73 9.84 0.42
C LEU A 99 8.26 9.68 0.38
N TYR A 100 8.79 8.51 0.05
CA TYR A 100 10.23 8.30 -0.06
C TYR A 100 10.79 8.89 -1.36
N ASP A 101 12.00 9.44 -1.29
CA ASP A 101 12.65 10.21 -2.37
C ASP A 101 12.75 9.49 -3.70
N ASP A 102 13.07 8.20 -3.67
CA ASP A 102 13.26 7.39 -4.88
C ASP A 102 11.95 6.82 -5.44
N TYR A 103 10.85 6.99 -4.72
CA TYR A 103 9.57 6.39 -5.06
C TYR A 103 9.08 6.84 -6.43
N ILE A 104 9.08 8.14 -6.72
CA ILE A 104 8.50 8.70 -7.95
C ILE A 104 9.16 8.10 -9.18
N THR A 105 10.50 8.04 -9.19
CA THR A 105 11.25 7.50 -10.32
C THR A 105 11.00 6.01 -10.49
N HIS A 106 11.13 5.24 -9.44
CA HIS A 106 10.95 3.79 -9.50
C HIS A 106 9.49 3.41 -9.77
N ARG A 107 8.54 4.09 -9.11
CA ARG A 107 7.12 3.80 -9.24
C ARG A 107 6.59 4.13 -10.64
N ILE A 108 6.89 5.31 -11.16
CA ILE A 108 6.37 5.73 -12.47
C ILE A 108 6.90 4.82 -13.58
N TYR A 109 8.19 4.47 -13.56
CA TYR A 109 8.73 3.55 -14.55
C TYR A 109 8.22 2.12 -14.36
N GLY A 110 8.16 1.64 -13.12
CA GLY A 110 7.62 0.32 -12.80
C GLY A 110 6.15 0.19 -13.23
N LEU A 111 5.31 1.16 -12.87
CA LEU A 111 3.91 1.20 -13.28
C LEU A 111 3.74 1.30 -14.80
N ALA A 112 4.58 2.09 -15.48
CA ALA A 112 4.52 2.19 -16.94
C ALA A 112 4.78 0.84 -17.61
N GLU A 113 5.77 0.09 -17.13
CA GLU A 113 6.09 -1.26 -17.59
C GLU A 113 4.96 -2.24 -17.28
N GLU A 114 4.49 -2.22 -16.02
CA GLU A 114 3.41 -3.08 -15.53
C GLU A 114 2.11 -2.88 -16.29
N MET A 115 1.70 -1.64 -16.50
CA MET A 115 0.48 -1.28 -17.20
C MET A 115 0.65 -1.25 -18.73
N LYS A 116 1.86 -1.50 -19.26
CA LYS A 116 2.23 -1.34 -20.67
C LYS A 116 1.81 0.03 -21.21
N CYS A 117 1.96 1.06 -20.37
CA CYS A 117 1.49 2.40 -20.64
C CYS A 117 2.43 3.09 -21.62
N GLN A 118 1.89 3.60 -22.73
CA GLN A 118 2.64 4.39 -23.71
C GLN A 118 2.59 5.90 -23.43
N ASP A 119 1.65 6.33 -22.62
CA ASP A 119 1.45 7.74 -22.22
C ASP A 119 1.90 7.96 -20.78
N MET A 120 3.19 8.20 -20.62
CA MET A 120 3.81 8.53 -19.33
C MET A 120 3.19 9.74 -18.66
N ILE A 121 2.66 10.64 -19.46
CA ILE A 121 2.02 11.88 -19.04
C ILE A 121 0.74 11.55 -18.29
N GLN A 122 -0.12 10.79 -18.93
CA GLN A 122 -1.38 10.40 -18.33
C GLN A 122 -1.17 9.53 -17.08
N LEU A 123 -0.20 8.62 -17.13
CA LEU A 123 0.14 7.77 -15.99
C LEU A 123 0.57 8.62 -14.79
N TYR A 124 1.50 9.54 -15.01
CA TYR A 124 1.99 10.45 -13.97
C TYR A 124 0.86 11.27 -13.33
N ALA A 125 -0.03 11.84 -14.14
CA ALA A 125 -1.16 12.63 -13.64
C ALA A 125 -2.13 11.79 -12.80
N LYS A 126 -2.43 10.56 -13.24
CA LYS A 126 -3.30 9.63 -12.51
C LYS A 126 -2.68 9.18 -11.19
N GLU A 127 -1.39 8.87 -11.19
CA GLU A 127 -0.67 8.46 -9.98
C GLU A 127 -0.62 9.60 -8.96
N TYR A 128 -0.34 10.82 -9.41
CA TYR A 128 -0.39 12.00 -8.55
C TYR A 128 -1.77 12.19 -7.92
N GLU A 129 -2.84 12.14 -8.72
CA GLU A 129 -4.21 12.28 -8.25
C GLU A 129 -4.58 11.16 -7.24
N PHE A 130 -4.17 9.93 -7.54
CA PHE A 130 -4.36 8.78 -6.65
C PHE A 130 -3.71 9.04 -5.29
N ILE A 131 -2.41 9.39 -5.26
CA ILE A 131 -1.68 9.59 -4.02
C ILE A 131 -2.27 10.75 -3.21
N ILE A 132 -2.53 11.90 -3.83
CA ILE A 132 -3.14 13.05 -3.12
C ILE A 132 -4.50 12.69 -2.55
N THR A 133 -5.31 11.95 -3.29
CA THR A 133 -6.63 11.53 -2.83
C THR A 133 -6.52 10.56 -1.65
N ALA A 134 -5.61 9.59 -1.74
CA ALA A 134 -5.38 8.61 -0.68
C ALA A 134 -4.84 9.27 0.60
N MET A 135 -3.86 10.18 0.48
CA MET A 135 -3.30 10.91 1.61
C MET A 135 -4.35 11.75 2.35
N ARG A 136 -5.31 12.35 1.62
CA ARG A 136 -6.42 13.11 2.23
C ARG A 136 -7.39 12.24 3.01
N LYS A 137 -7.45 10.95 2.71
CA LYS A 137 -8.34 9.98 3.37
C LYS A 137 -7.70 9.26 4.54
N MET A 138 -6.41 9.45 4.80
CA MET A 138 -5.73 8.83 5.93
C MET A 138 -6.33 9.22 7.25
N GLU A 139 -6.48 8.26 8.15
CA GLU A 139 -7.10 8.47 9.47
C GLU A 139 -6.13 8.30 10.64
N LEU A 140 -5.07 7.49 10.46
CA LEU A 140 -4.07 7.30 11.50
C LEU A 140 -3.32 8.61 11.80
N VAL A 141 -3.13 8.92 13.07
CA VAL A 141 -2.42 10.13 13.52
C VAL A 141 -1.02 10.17 12.93
N TYR A 142 -0.29 9.06 13.00
CA TYR A 142 1.07 8.95 12.43
C TYR A 142 1.10 9.25 10.93
N SER A 143 0.15 8.70 10.16
CA SER A 143 0.07 8.93 8.71
C SER A 143 -0.19 10.40 8.39
N LYS A 144 -1.09 11.05 9.14
CA LYS A 144 -1.39 12.47 9.00
C LYS A 144 -0.19 13.36 9.35
N GLU A 145 0.54 13.02 10.40
CA GLU A 145 1.74 13.74 10.81
C GLU A 145 2.86 13.60 9.79
N LEU A 146 3.11 12.38 9.32
CA LEU A 146 4.11 12.12 8.29
C LEU A 146 3.75 12.84 6.97
N TRP A 147 2.49 12.80 6.53
CA TRP A 147 2.05 13.58 5.38
C TRP A 147 2.27 15.08 5.59
N ARG A 148 1.93 15.60 6.76
CA ARG A 148 2.11 17.03 7.06
C ARG A 148 3.57 17.46 7.00
N SER A 149 4.50 16.62 7.47
CA SER A 149 5.94 16.90 7.45
C SER A 149 6.56 16.77 6.07
N GLU A 150 6.13 15.80 5.27
CA GLU A 150 6.78 15.43 4.00
C GLU A 150 6.05 15.96 2.75
N SER A 151 4.82 16.47 2.89
CA SER A 151 3.97 16.87 1.76
C SER A 151 4.60 17.92 0.85
N GLU A 152 5.28 18.92 1.42
CA GLU A 152 5.95 19.96 0.63
C GLU A 152 7.08 19.40 -0.23
N LYS A 153 7.91 18.53 0.35
CA LYS A 153 8.98 17.84 -0.35
C LYS A 153 8.44 16.94 -1.46
N PHE A 154 7.43 16.15 -1.15
CA PHE A 154 6.73 15.31 -2.12
C PHE A 154 6.20 16.12 -3.30
N LEU A 155 5.44 17.19 -3.04
CA LEU A 155 4.88 18.05 -4.08
C LEU A 155 5.97 18.71 -4.94
N ASN A 156 7.08 19.16 -4.32
CA ASN A 156 8.20 19.73 -5.05
C ASN A 156 8.86 18.71 -5.96
N THR A 157 9.05 17.48 -5.50
CA THR A 157 9.64 16.38 -6.30
C THR A 157 8.73 16.02 -7.47
N TYR A 158 7.42 15.90 -7.25
CA TYR A 158 6.45 15.66 -8.32
C TYR A 158 6.44 16.80 -9.34
N ASN A 159 6.44 18.05 -8.91
CA ASN A 159 6.48 19.20 -9.81
C ASN A 159 7.78 19.25 -10.64
N LEU A 160 8.91 18.90 -10.04
CA LEU A 160 10.19 18.83 -10.75
C LEU A 160 10.16 17.74 -11.82
N PHE A 161 9.69 16.54 -11.46
CA PHE A 161 9.58 15.42 -12.38
C PHE A 161 8.60 15.73 -13.52
N GLY A 162 7.47 16.35 -13.21
CA GLY A 162 6.51 16.83 -14.21
C GLY A 162 7.13 17.79 -15.21
N LYS A 163 7.98 18.74 -14.76
CA LYS A 163 8.69 19.63 -15.66
C LYS A 163 9.67 18.90 -16.58
N VAL A 164 10.37 17.88 -16.07
CA VAL A 164 11.29 17.06 -16.88
C VAL A 164 10.53 16.30 -17.96
N LEU A 165 9.32 15.82 -17.66
CA LEU A 165 8.44 15.15 -18.62
C LEU A 165 7.72 16.12 -19.58
N GLY A 166 7.93 17.43 -19.46
CA GLY A 166 7.32 18.44 -20.34
C GLY A 166 5.94 18.91 -19.88
N PHE A 167 5.58 18.66 -18.60
CA PHE A 167 4.34 19.21 -18.03
C PHE A 167 4.46 20.68 -17.62
N GLY A 168 3.40 21.40 -17.86
CA GLY A 168 3.16 22.64 -17.15
C GLY A 168 2.91 22.37 -15.65
N LYS A 169 2.97 23.42 -14.82
CA LYS A 169 2.63 23.29 -13.39
C LYS A 169 1.30 22.55 -13.23
N ILE A 170 1.31 21.48 -12.43
CA ILE A 170 0.05 20.94 -11.90
C ILE A 170 -0.51 22.05 -10.99
N ASN A 171 -1.60 22.68 -11.43
CA ASN A 171 -2.25 23.71 -10.63
C ASN A 171 -2.87 23.01 -9.41
N ASN A 172 -2.45 23.44 -8.23
CA ASN A 172 -3.02 23.02 -6.94
C ASN A 172 -4.46 23.48 -6.78
#